data_12b84df8102b4b14c47e2ef9df4a63ad
#
_entry.id   12b84df8102b4b14c47e2ef9df4a63ad
#
_cell.length_a   1.000
_cell.length_b   1.000
_cell.length_c   1.000
_cell.angle_alpha   90.00
_cell.angle_beta   90.00
_cell.angle_gamma   90.00
#
_symmetry.space_group_name_H-M   'P 1'
#
loop_
_entity.id
_entity.type
_entity.pdbx_description
1 polymer ?
#
loop_
_entity_poly.entity_id
_entity_poly.type
_entity_poly.pdbx_seq_one_letter_code
_entity_poly.pdbx_strand_id
1 'polypeptide(L)'
;MKRLLISALLLTSSIFGLRAEEVKVPAGNLDFKLPSDAWKSVPSSSPMRAATLQVTVEGAEKPLEAVFFYFGGGQGGDTQANITRWLGQFETPPVSKTEEIDAGGKKVTLVTATGTYMDGPMMAAKTPKADYTLLGAIVPGPDANIFIKLTGPKDAVAKITADFSKLITSPFAAK
;
A
#
# COMPACT_ATOMS: atom_id res chain seq x y z
N MET A 1 58.86 18.91 35.39
CA MET A 1 57.48 19.43 34.99
C MET A 1 57.08 18.71 33.72
N LYS A 2 56.25 17.64 33.83
CA LYS A 2 55.73 16.88 32.70
C LYS A 2 54.30 17.38 32.41
N ARG A 3 54.10 17.97 31.23
CA ARG A 3 52.76 18.39 30.78
C ARG A 3 52.07 17.22 30.13
N LEU A 4 50.96 16.76 30.71
CA LEU A 4 50.05 15.78 30.14
C LEU A 4 49.14 16.52 29.13
N LEU A 5 49.19 16.12 27.85
CA LEU A 5 48.25 16.51 26.82
C LEU A 5 47.13 15.47 26.82
N ILE A 6 45.93 15.90 27.21
CA ILE A 6 44.72 15.09 27.12
C ILE A 6 44.09 15.38 25.73
N SER A 7 44.21 14.43 24.82
CA SER A 7 43.50 14.45 23.53
C SER A 7 42.07 14.04 23.75
N ALA A 8 41.13 14.99 23.62
CA ALA A 8 39.71 14.69 23.59
C ALA A 8 39.32 14.11 22.21
N LEU A 9 38.96 12.83 22.18
CA LEU A 9 38.46 12.18 21.00
C LEU A 9 36.95 12.52 20.89
N LEU A 10 36.58 13.43 19.97
CA LEU A 10 35.18 13.72 19.61
C LEU A 10 34.65 12.54 18.79
N LEU A 11 33.84 11.70 19.41
CA LEU A 11 33.00 10.72 18.69
C LEU A 11 31.85 11.48 18.02
N THR A 12 31.96 11.74 16.72
CA THR A 12 30.83 12.19 15.91
C THR A 12 29.92 10.99 15.62
N SER A 13 28.84 10.84 16.38
CA SER A 13 27.77 9.89 16.09
C SER A 13 27.05 10.33 14.83
N SER A 14 27.41 9.75 13.69
CA SER A 14 26.62 9.90 12.45
C SER A 14 25.31 9.15 12.64
N ILE A 15 24.24 9.88 12.92
CA ILE A 15 22.87 9.36 12.86
C ILE A 15 22.58 9.14 11.37
N PHE A 16 22.82 7.93 10.87
CA PHE A 16 22.25 7.48 9.61
C PHE A 16 20.73 7.38 9.83
N GLY A 17 20.02 8.44 9.51
CA GLY A 17 18.57 8.38 9.37
C GLY A 17 18.25 7.36 8.28
N LEU A 18 17.64 6.23 8.65
CA LEU A 18 17.03 5.28 7.72
C LEU A 18 16.01 6.05 6.88
N ARG A 19 16.42 6.39 5.66
CA ARG A 19 15.53 7.03 4.71
C ARG A 19 14.64 5.93 4.16
N ALA A 20 13.32 6.03 4.40
CA ALA A 20 12.36 5.11 3.81
C ALA A 20 12.57 5.05 2.28
N GLU A 21 12.59 3.84 1.73
CA GLU A 21 12.74 3.63 0.29
C GLU A 21 11.53 4.21 -0.45
N GLU A 22 11.78 5.00 -1.49
CA GLU A 22 10.72 5.57 -2.33
C GLU A 22 10.44 4.63 -3.51
N VAL A 23 9.17 4.28 -3.70
CA VAL A 23 8.70 3.52 -4.85
C VAL A 23 8.00 4.46 -5.80
N LYS A 24 8.49 4.53 -7.04
CA LYS A 24 7.85 5.32 -8.10
C LYS A 24 6.82 4.49 -8.84
N VAL A 25 5.60 5.01 -8.96
CA VAL A 25 4.59 4.48 -9.87
C VAL A 25 4.80 5.16 -11.22
N PRO A 26 5.30 4.44 -12.25
CA PRO A 26 5.91 5.06 -13.44
C PRO A 26 4.99 5.99 -14.23
N ALA A 27 3.69 5.80 -14.17
CA ALA A 27 2.75 6.52 -15.02
C ALA A 27 1.98 7.65 -14.33
N GLY A 28 1.95 7.68 -13.00
CA GLY A 28 1.17 8.67 -12.26
C GLY A 28 1.99 9.84 -11.71
N ASN A 29 3.30 9.88 -11.93
CA ASN A 29 4.22 10.89 -11.37
C ASN A 29 4.06 11.08 -9.84
N LEU A 30 3.66 10.03 -9.13
CA LEU A 30 3.60 10.00 -7.68
C LEU A 30 4.70 9.09 -7.12
N ASP A 31 5.41 9.58 -6.12
CA ASP A 31 6.40 8.81 -5.38
C ASP A 31 5.76 8.32 -4.08
N PHE A 32 5.65 7.00 -3.93
CA PHE A 32 5.19 6.38 -2.68
C PHE A 32 6.39 5.99 -1.83
N LYS A 33 6.26 6.15 -0.51
CA LYS A 33 7.28 5.76 0.45
C LYS A 33 6.88 4.44 1.11
N LEU A 34 7.83 3.53 1.23
CA LEU A 34 7.61 2.30 1.99
C LEU A 34 7.34 2.66 3.45
N PRO A 35 6.28 2.11 4.07
CA PRO A 35 5.92 2.46 5.45
C PRO A 35 6.93 2.00 6.49
N SER A 36 7.64 0.90 6.20
CA SER A 36 8.67 0.30 7.05
C SER A 36 9.55 -0.66 6.25
N ASP A 37 10.64 -1.13 6.84
CA ASP A 37 11.57 -2.10 6.22
C ASP A 37 10.96 -3.49 5.97
N ALA A 38 9.79 -3.76 6.54
CA ALA A 38 9.04 -4.98 6.28
C ALA A 38 8.43 -5.01 4.87
N TRP A 39 8.25 -3.83 4.24
CA TRP A 39 7.72 -3.69 2.90
C TRP A 39 8.83 -3.68 1.86
N LYS A 40 8.62 -4.39 0.76
CA LYS A 40 9.61 -4.50 -0.33
C LYS A 40 8.95 -4.29 -1.68
N SER A 41 9.59 -3.55 -2.55
CA SER A 41 9.22 -3.50 -3.96
C SER A 41 9.69 -4.79 -4.66
N VAL A 42 8.79 -5.38 -5.43
CA VAL A 42 9.08 -6.61 -6.19
C VAL A 42 8.67 -6.43 -7.65
N PRO A 43 9.27 -7.19 -8.59
CA PRO A 43 8.84 -7.16 -9.97
C PRO A 43 7.35 -7.49 -10.11
N SER A 44 6.64 -6.69 -10.90
CA SER A 44 5.22 -6.94 -11.17
C SER A 44 5.05 -8.17 -12.05
N SER A 45 4.12 -9.04 -11.68
CA SER A 45 3.83 -10.30 -12.41
C SER A 45 2.98 -10.11 -13.67
N SER A 46 2.57 -8.87 -13.97
CA SER A 46 1.70 -8.54 -15.10
C SER A 46 1.97 -7.10 -15.55
N PRO A 47 1.94 -6.82 -16.87
CA PRO A 47 2.08 -5.46 -17.41
C PRO A 47 0.92 -4.52 -17.01
N MET A 48 -0.20 -5.06 -16.52
CA MET A 48 -1.31 -4.25 -16.00
C MET A 48 -1.03 -3.70 -14.59
N ARG A 49 0.00 -4.21 -13.90
CA ARG A 49 0.41 -3.75 -12.57
C ARG A 49 1.50 -2.68 -12.73
N ALA A 50 1.21 -1.47 -12.33
CA ALA A 50 2.19 -0.38 -12.35
C ALA A 50 3.31 -0.59 -11.33
N ALA A 51 2.98 -1.17 -10.15
CA ALA A 51 3.95 -1.59 -9.15
C ALA A 51 3.35 -2.72 -8.28
N THR A 52 4.22 -3.45 -7.59
CA THR A 52 3.83 -4.45 -6.59
C THR A 52 4.74 -4.30 -5.37
N LEU A 53 4.15 -4.16 -4.20
CA LEU A 53 4.85 -4.22 -2.92
C LEU A 53 4.45 -5.49 -2.18
N GLN A 54 5.41 -6.10 -1.50
CA GLN A 54 5.16 -7.24 -0.63
C GLN A 54 5.49 -6.88 0.82
N VAL A 55 4.68 -7.40 1.74
CA VAL A 55 4.93 -7.33 3.19
C VAL A 55 4.75 -8.69 3.81
N THR A 56 5.75 -9.14 4.57
CA THR A 56 5.65 -10.38 5.36
C THR A 56 4.97 -10.07 6.68
N VAL A 57 3.89 -10.79 6.95
CA VAL A 57 3.08 -10.60 8.16
C VAL A 57 2.90 -11.93 8.86
N GLU A 58 3.11 -11.95 10.16
CA GLU A 58 2.84 -13.13 10.99
C GLU A 58 1.35 -13.54 10.91
N GLY A 59 1.10 -14.82 10.66
CA GLY A 59 -0.25 -15.37 10.48
C GLY A 59 -0.71 -15.38 9.02
N ALA A 60 0.09 -14.86 8.08
CA ALA A 60 -0.12 -15.06 6.65
C ALA A 60 0.83 -16.15 6.13
N GLU A 61 0.29 -17.13 5.38
CA GLU A 61 1.10 -18.23 4.78
C GLU A 61 2.11 -17.70 3.74
N LYS A 62 1.80 -16.57 3.11
CA LYS A 62 2.62 -15.92 2.07
C LYS A 62 2.67 -14.41 2.33
N PRO A 63 3.70 -13.72 1.84
CA PRO A 63 3.70 -12.26 1.86
C PRO A 63 2.43 -11.69 1.24
N LEU A 64 1.85 -10.69 1.88
CA LEU A 64 0.70 -9.96 1.32
C LEU A 64 1.21 -9.01 0.23
N GLU A 65 0.41 -8.86 -0.83
CA GLU A 65 0.75 -7.98 -1.95
C GLU A 65 -0.14 -6.74 -1.99
N ALA A 66 0.46 -5.56 -1.96
CA ALA A 66 -0.18 -4.32 -2.37
C ALA A 66 0.12 -4.08 -3.86
N VAL A 67 -0.90 -4.20 -4.68
CA VAL A 67 -0.79 -4.09 -6.14
C VAL A 67 -1.30 -2.72 -6.58
N PHE A 68 -0.48 -2.03 -7.36
CA PHE A 68 -0.79 -0.72 -7.93
C PHE A 68 -1.25 -0.85 -9.36
N PHE A 69 -2.32 -0.15 -9.71
CA PHE A 69 -2.83 -0.07 -11.06
C PHE A 69 -2.92 1.39 -11.48
N TYR A 70 -2.51 1.66 -12.70
CA TYR A 70 -2.65 2.94 -13.36
C TYR A 70 -3.10 2.68 -14.82
N PHE A 71 -4.17 3.33 -15.23
CA PHE A 71 -4.76 3.09 -16.55
C PHE A 71 -4.63 4.27 -17.51
N GLY A 72 -4.01 5.37 -17.08
CA GLY A 72 -3.89 6.60 -17.86
C GLY A 72 -5.06 7.56 -17.69
N GLY A 73 -4.88 8.77 -18.19
CA GLY A 73 -5.87 9.84 -18.10
C GLY A 73 -7.22 9.45 -18.72
N GLY A 74 -8.30 9.69 -18.00
CA GLY A 74 -9.66 9.36 -18.42
C GLY A 74 -10.02 7.87 -18.41
N GLN A 75 -9.11 7.00 -17.93
CA GLN A 75 -9.31 5.56 -17.83
C GLN A 75 -9.43 5.10 -16.38
N GLY A 76 -9.74 3.81 -16.16
CA GLY A 76 -9.82 3.21 -14.83
C GLY A 76 -11.19 3.34 -14.14
N GLY A 77 -12.10 4.12 -14.69
CA GLY A 77 -13.45 4.35 -14.13
C GLY A 77 -13.44 5.31 -12.94
N ASP A 78 -14.64 5.67 -12.49
CA ASP A 78 -14.83 6.53 -11.32
C ASP A 78 -14.61 5.79 -9.99
N THR A 79 -14.54 6.56 -8.91
CA THR A 79 -14.33 6.03 -7.55
C THR A 79 -15.39 5.01 -7.16
N GLN A 80 -16.68 5.32 -7.38
CA GLN A 80 -17.79 4.45 -6.97
C GLN A 80 -17.83 3.14 -7.77
N ALA A 81 -17.55 3.18 -9.07
CA ALA A 81 -17.47 1.99 -9.91
C ALA A 81 -16.35 1.04 -9.44
N ASN A 82 -15.21 1.58 -9.03
CA ASN A 82 -14.10 0.78 -8.50
C ASN A 82 -14.45 0.16 -7.13
N ILE A 83 -15.05 0.92 -6.22
CA ILE A 83 -15.55 0.40 -4.94
C ILE A 83 -16.51 -0.75 -5.18
N THR A 84 -17.53 -0.54 -6.02
CA THR A 84 -18.53 -1.57 -6.35
C THR A 84 -17.88 -2.84 -6.90
N ARG A 85 -16.89 -2.70 -7.80
CA ARG A 85 -16.15 -3.84 -8.37
C ARG A 85 -15.35 -4.58 -7.30
N TRP A 86 -14.74 -3.88 -6.33
CA TRP A 86 -14.02 -4.51 -5.24
C TRP A 86 -14.92 -5.26 -4.28
N LEU A 87 -16.05 -4.66 -3.89
CA LEU A 87 -17.05 -5.32 -3.03
C LEU A 87 -17.68 -6.53 -3.72
N GLY A 88 -17.85 -6.49 -5.04
CA GLY A 88 -18.34 -7.62 -5.85
C GLY A 88 -17.36 -8.79 -5.98
N GLN A 89 -16.14 -8.71 -5.39
CA GLN A 89 -15.19 -9.83 -5.32
C GLN A 89 -15.41 -10.74 -4.12
N PHE A 90 -16.41 -10.47 -3.30
CA PHE A 90 -16.80 -11.34 -2.19
C PHE A 90 -17.98 -12.21 -2.58
N GLU A 91 -18.06 -13.41 -2.00
CA GLU A 91 -19.14 -14.37 -2.26
C GLU A 91 -20.52 -13.81 -1.92
N THR A 92 -20.59 -13.07 -0.81
CA THR A 92 -21.76 -12.32 -0.35
C THR A 92 -21.34 -10.89 -0.02
N PRO A 93 -22.29 -9.94 0.08
CA PRO A 93 -21.93 -8.57 0.46
C PRO A 93 -21.08 -8.54 1.74
N PRO A 94 -19.83 -8.00 1.69
CA PRO A 94 -18.94 -7.97 2.82
C PRO A 94 -19.34 -6.90 3.84
N VAL A 95 -18.87 -7.04 5.08
CA VAL A 95 -18.83 -5.91 6.00
C VAL A 95 -17.80 -4.92 5.48
N SER A 96 -18.23 -3.71 5.11
CA SER A 96 -17.36 -2.74 4.47
C SER A 96 -17.46 -1.35 5.06
N LYS A 97 -16.37 -0.60 4.96
CA LYS A 97 -16.26 0.82 5.31
C LYS A 97 -15.50 1.54 4.20
N THR A 98 -15.98 2.72 3.84
CA THR A 98 -15.28 3.64 2.94
C THR A 98 -14.98 4.92 3.69
N GLU A 99 -13.75 5.40 3.62
CA GLU A 99 -13.27 6.59 4.31
C GLU A 99 -12.54 7.50 3.32
N GLU A 100 -12.68 8.81 3.49
CA GLU A 100 -11.83 9.80 2.83
C GLU A 100 -10.77 10.28 3.82
N ILE A 101 -9.51 10.15 3.45
CA ILE A 101 -8.36 10.64 4.22
C ILE A 101 -7.84 11.90 3.56
N ASP A 102 -7.83 13.01 4.28
CA ASP A 102 -7.17 14.24 3.81
C ASP A 102 -5.64 14.08 3.98
N ALA A 103 -4.94 14.16 2.87
CA ALA A 103 -3.49 14.07 2.82
C ALA A 103 -2.94 15.29 2.08
N GLY A 104 -2.59 16.34 2.81
CA GLY A 104 -2.05 17.57 2.23
C GLY A 104 -3.01 18.26 1.26
N GLY A 105 -4.30 18.26 1.55
CA GLY A 105 -5.35 18.84 0.71
C GLY A 105 -5.81 17.94 -0.45
N LYS A 106 -5.29 16.71 -0.53
CA LYS A 106 -5.76 15.67 -1.46
C LYS A 106 -6.61 14.65 -0.70
N LYS A 107 -7.75 14.29 -1.28
CA LYS A 107 -8.63 13.27 -0.70
C LYS A 107 -8.31 11.91 -1.24
N VAL A 108 -7.75 11.05 -0.39
CA VAL A 108 -7.47 9.64 -0.67
C VAL A 108 -8.63 8.82 -0.17
N THR A 109 -9.24 8.02 -1.03
CA THR A 109 -10.32 7.09 -0.63
C THR A 109 -9.70 5.78 -0.16
N LEU A 110 -10.07 5.33 1.05
CA LEU A 110 -9.71 4.03 1.61
C LEU A 110 -10.98 3.18 1.77
N VAL A 111 -10.95 1.97 1.24
CA VAL A 111 -12.00 0.96 1.37
C VAL A 111 -11.47 -0.22 2.16
N THR A 112 -12.18 -0.59 3.21
CA THR A 112 -11.94 -1.83 3.96
C THR A 112 -13.17 -2.72 3.77
N ALA A 113 -12.99 -3.97 3.35
CA ALA A 113 -14.07 -4.92 3.18
C ALA A 113 -13.66 -6.30 3.71
N THR A 114 -14.49 -6.92 4.55
CA THR A 114 -14.20 -8.22 5.19
C THR A 114 -15.34 -9.21 4.95
N GLY A 115 -14.98 -10.42 4.56
CA GLY A 115 -15.92 -11.50 4.28
C GLY A 115 -15.24 -12.70 3.60
N THR A 116 -16.03 -13.55 2.92
CA THR A 116 -15.49 -14.63 2.07
C THR A 116 -15.06 -14.04 0.73
N TYR A 117 -13.76 -13.86 0.56
CA TYR A 117 -13.16 -13.30 -0.66
C TYR A 117 -13.01 -14.39 -1.72
N MET A 118 -13.42 -14.11 -2.96
CA MET A 118 -13.34 -15.01 -4.10
C MET A 118 -12.02 -14.81 -4.84
N ASP A 119 -10.97 -15.52 -4.40
CA ASP A 119 -9.62 -15.41 -4.92
C ASP A 119 -9.45 -16.13 -6.26
N GLY A 120 -8.64 -15.57 -7.13
CA GLY A 120 -8.24 -16.18 -8.40
C GLY A 120 -8.33 -15.24 -9.60
N PRO A 121 -7.79 -15.66 -10.77
CA PRO A 121 -7.80 -14.88 -12.00
C PRO A 121 -9.23 -14.57 -12.48
N MET A 122 -9.40 -13.47 -13.21
CA MET A 122 -10.72 -12.97 -13.64
C MET A 122 -11.50 -14.01 -14.46
N MET A 123 -10.84 -14.80 -15.30
CA MET A 123 -11.44 -15.76 -16.23
C MET A 123 -11.33 -17.21 -15.78
N ALA A 124 -10.93 -17.46 -14.55
CA ALA A 124 -10.77 -18.81 -13.99
C ALA A 124 -11.73 -19.04 -12.80
N ALA A 125 -11.85 -20.32 -12.40
CA ALA A 125 -12.58 -20.68 -11.19
C ALA A 125 -12.00 -19.95 -9.98
N LYS A 126 -12.89 -19.39 -9.15
CA LYS A 126 -12.53 -18.68 -7.94
C LYS A 126 -12.44 -19.64 -6.77
N THR A 127 -11.51 -19.39 -5.87
CA THR A 127 -11.36 -20.11 -4.61
C THR A 127 -11.89 -19.23 -3.47
N PRO A 128 -12.92 -19.68 -2.73
CA PRO A 128 -13.39 -18.92 -1.57
C PRO A 128 -12.33 -18.92 -0.46
N LYS A 129 -12.07 -17.74 0.07
CA LYS A 129 -11.17 -17.49 1.20
C LYS A 129 -11.99 -16.84 2.32
N ALA A 130 -12.40 -17.65 3.29
CA ALA A 130 -13.14 -17.16 4.45
C ALA A 130 -12.26 -16.23 5.29
N ASP A 131 -12.89 -15.28 5.98
CA ASP A 131 -12.23 -14.32 6.88
C ASP A 131 -11.07 -13.55 6.22
N TYR A 132 -11.26 -13.13 4.96
CA TYR A 132 -10.34 -12.27 4.26
C TYR A 132 -10.77 -10.82 4.32
N THR A 133 -9.79 -9.93 4.37
CA THR A 133 -9.99 -8.49 4.26
C THR A 133 -9.32 -7.96 2.99
N LEU A 134 -10.04 -7.11 2.28
CA LEU A 134 -9.55 -6.27 1.20
C LEU A 134 -9.32 -4.86 1.75
N LEU A 135 -8.12 -4.31 1.52
CA LEU A 135 -7.83 -2.89 1.59
C LEU A 135 -7.71 -2.38 0.15
N GLY A 136 -8.57 -1.43 -0.20
CA GLY A 136 -8.55 -0.75 -1.49
C GLY A 136 -8.28 0.74 -1.28
N ALA A 137 -7.39 1.32 -2.08
CA ALA A 137 -7.19 2.76 -2.05
C ALA A 137 -7.30 3.37 -3.44
N ILE A 138 -7.88 4.57 -3.51
CA ILE A 138 -7.94 5.39 -4.71
C ILE A 138 -7.20 6.69 -4.39
N VAL A 139 -6.02 6.83 -4.99
CA VAL A 139 -5.09 7.93 -4.75
C VAL A 139 -5.14 8.86 -5.95
N PRO A 140 -5.53 10.14 -5.78
CA PRO A 140 -5.60 11.09 -6.90
C PRO A 140 -4.20 11.41 -7.41
N GLY A 141 -3.93 11.09 -8.67
CA GLY A 141 -2.72 11.48 -9.36
C GLY A 141 -2.88 12.80 -10.14
N PRO A 142 -1.80 13.31 -10.76
CA PRO A 142 -1.83 14.55 -11.54
C PRO A 142 -2.79 14.52 -12.71
N ASP A 143 -2.93 13.38 -13.38
CA ASP A 143 -3.70 13.17 -14.60
C ASP A 143 -4.76 12.06 -14.47
N ALA A 144 -4.55 11.09 -13.58
CA ALA A 144 -5.47 10.00 -13.31
C ALA A 144 -5.27 9.42 -11.90
N ASN A 145 -6.28 8.70 -11.43
CA ASN A 145 -6.21 7.99 -10.16
C ASN A 145 -5.25 6.78 -10.24
N ILE A 146 -4.56 6.53 -9.13
CA ILE A 146 -3.84 5.29 -8.89
C ILE A 146 -4.70 4.44 -7.96
N PHE A 147 -4.93 3.19 -8.35
CA PHE A 147 -5.70 2.23 -7.58
C PHE A 147 -4.75 1.25 -6.92
N ILE A 148 -4.86 1.09 -5.61
CA ILE A 148 -4.01 0.18 -4.84
C ILE A 148 -4.91 -0.83 -4.15
N LYS A 149 -4.59 -2.12 -4.29
CA LYS A 149 -5.37 -3.20 -3.68
C LYS A 149 -4.45 -4.17 -2.96
N LEU A 150 -4.84 -4.53 -1.73
CA LEU A 150 -4.22 -5.58 -0.93
C LEU A 150 -5.33 -6.48 -0.41
N THR A 151 -5.11 -7.80 -0.41
CA THR A 151 -6.03 -8.78 0.16
C THR A 151 -5.26 -9.80 0.98
N GLY A 152 -5.87 -10.28 2.05
CA GLY A 152 -5.26 -11.29 2.90
C GLY A 152 -6.15 -11.74 4.05
N PRO A 153 -5.69 -12.69 4.87
CA PRO A 153 -6.37 -13.08 6.10
C PRO A 153 -6.64 -11.86 6.98
N LYS A 154 -7.84 -11.76 7.53
CA LYS A 154 -8.31 -10.61 8.31
C LYS A 154 -7.32 -10.15 9.38
N ASP A 155 -6.82 -11.09 10.19
CA ASP A 155 -5.93 -10.77 11.30
C ASP A 155 -4.54 -10.32 10.84
N ALA A 156 -4.04 -10.85 9.71
CA ALA A 156 -2.80 -10.40 9.10
C ALA A 156 -2.95 -8.98 8.53
N VAL A 157 -4.05 -8.71 7.81
CA VAL A 157 -4.34 -7.38 7.24
C VAL A 157 -4.52 -6.35 8.36
N ALA A 158 -5.16 -6.71 9.47
CA ALA A 158 -5.32 -5.81 10.62
C ALA A 158 -3.96 -5.29 11.15
N LYS A 159 -2.92 -6.14 11.17
CA LYS A 159 -1.58 -5.79 11.65
C LYS A 159 -0.88 -4.73 10.77
N ILE A 160 -1.26 -4.61 9.51
CA ILE A 160 -0.59 -3.70 8.54
C ILE A 160 -1.51 -2.58 8.03
N THR A 161 -2.73 -2.46 8.54
CA THR A 161 -3.68 -1.42 8.11
C THR A 161 -3.14 -0.01 8.32
N ALA A 162 -2.46 0.24 9.45
CA ALA A 162 -1.83 1.54 9.72
C ALA A 162 -0.68 1.84 8.74
N ASP A 163 0.11 0.84 8.39
CA ASP A 163 1.19 0.99 7.41
C ASP A 163 0.61 1.20 6.00
N PHE A 164 -0.45 0.48 5.64
CA PHE A 164 -1.15 0.71 4.37
C PHE A 164 -1.68 2.15 4.28
N SER A 165 -2.23 2.70 5.37
CA SER A 165 -2.67 4.10 5.42
C SER A 165 -1.52 5.08 5.22
N LYS A 166 -0.35 4.84 5.83
CA LYS A 166 0.86 5.64 5.60
C LYS A 166 1.32 5.54 4.14
N LEU A 167 1.29 4.34 3.55
CA LEU A 167 1.67 4.12 2.16
C LEU A 167 0.83 4.98 1.21
N ILE A 168 -0.50 4.89 1.30
CA ILE A 168 -1.42 5.55 0.37
C ILE A 168 -1.44 7.07 0.49
N THR A 169 -1.04 7.61 1.63
CA THR A 169 -0.95 9.06 1.88
C THR A 169 0.45 9.64 1.67
N SER A 170 1.45 8.77 1.55
CA SER A 170 2.86 9.16 1.49
C SER A 170 3.23 10.13 0.34
N PRO A 171 2.59 10.09 -0.85
CA PRO A 171 2.89 11.06 -1.90
C PRO A 171 2.57 12.52 -1.53
N PHE A 172 1.69 12.72 -0.57
CA PHE A 172 1.21 14.05 -0.16
C PHE A 172 1.72 14.46 1.21
N ALA A 173 2.50 13.62 1.88
CA ALA A 173 3.12 13.97 3.15
C ALA A 173 4.09 15.14 2.97
N ALA A 174 4.08 16.09 3.89
CA ALA A 174 5.04 17.18 3.91
C ALA A 174 6.48 16.64 3.90
N LYS A 175 7.33 17.27 3.10
CA LYS A 175 8.77 16.93 3.02
C LYS A 175 9.51 17.41 4.25
#